data_3ded551524df7c06c25e6c5a4ec4320d
#
_entry.id   3ded551524df7c06c25e6c5a4ec4320d
#
_cell.length_a   1.000
_cell.length_b   1.000
_cell.length_c   1.000
_cell.angle_alpha   90.00
_cell.angle_beta   90.00
_cell.angle_gamma   90.00
#
_symmetry.space_group_name_H-M   'P 1'
#
loop_
_entity.id
_entity.type
_entity.pdbx_description
1 polymer ?
#
loop_
_entity_poly.entity_id
_entity_poly.type
_entity_poly.pdbx_seq_one_letter_code
_entity_poly.pdbx_strand_id
1 'polypeptide(L)'
;MFLANKLNRGGSLGGYQISRSLRFNSADSAYLNRTPASAGNRQVFTWSAWIKIGKFKSDSTFISAGSAVAAWAYINFQADALSIYETNSGASYNLTTTQLFRDPSAWYHLVVAFDTTQATASNRIKVYVNGVQVTSFSTANYPTQNFNTWYNSATQHGIGRLFDGSNGYYFDGYQTEIYLIDGQALTPSSFGETNADTGVWQPKAYSGSY
;
A
#
# COMPACT_ATOMS: atom_id res chain seq x y z
N MET A 1 -21.38 -44.37 27.28
CA MET A 1 -21.89 -43.98 25.96
C MET A 1 -21.56 -42.51 25.78
N PHE A 2 -20.41 -42.19 25.15
CA PHE A 2 -20.00 -40.81 24.94
C PHE A 2 -20.57 -40.34 23.62
N LEU A 3 -21.51 -39.39 23.66
CA LEU A 3 -21.99 -38.68 22.48
C LEU A 3 -20.87 -37.70 22.01
N ALA A 4 -20.21 -38.06 20.94
CA ALA A 4 -19.33 -37.15 20.21
C ALA A 4 -20.20 -36.03 19.61
N ASN A 5 -20.19 -34.86 20.21
CA ASN A 5 -20.70 -33.64 19.57
C ASN A 5 -19.91 -33.43 18.30
N LYS A 6 -20.51 -33.69 17.16
CA LYS A 6 -20.06 -33.18 15.88
C LYS A 6 -20.12 -31.64 15.97
N LEU A 7 -18.98 -31.04 16.24
CA LEU A 7 -18.79 -29.61 15.95
C LEU A 7 -19.03 -29.45 14.44
N ASN A 8 -20.21 -29.00 14.11
CA ASN A 8 -20.57 -28.61 12.76
C ASN A 8 -19.76 -27.35 12.42
N ARG A 9 -18.53 -27.53 11.91
CA ARG A 9 -17.72 -26.47 11.30
C ARG A 9 -18.27 -26.18 9.89
N GLY A 10 -19.55 -25.94 9.82
CA GLY A 10 -20.26 -25.52 8.62
C GLY A 10 -20.72 -24.07 8.71
N GLY A 11 -19.98 -23.21 9.36
CA GLY A 11 -20.06 -21.78 9.11
C GLY A 11 -19.35 -21.53 7.79
N SER A 12 -20.08 -21.39 6.70
CA SER A 12 -19.57 -20.66 5.54
C SER A 12 -19.04 -19.33 6.08
N LEU A 13 -17.73 -19.13 6.01
CA LEU A 13 -17.14 -17.81 6.18
C LEU A 13 -17.61 -17.03 4.95
N GLY A 14 -18.82 -16.44 5.02
CA GLY A 14 -19.54 -15.80 3.92
C GLY A 14 -18.95 -14.46 3.49
N GLY A 15 -17.63 -14.31 3.54
CA GLY A 15 -16.89 -13.15 3.08
C GLY A 15 -15.95 -13.51 1.92
N TYR A 16 -15.47 -12.50 1.24
CA TYR A 16 -14.43 -12.63 0.21
C TYR A 16 -13.18 -13.26 0.82
N GLN A 17 -12.66 -14.32 0.17
CA GLN A 17 -11.45 -15.02 0.60
C GLN A 17 -10.34 -14.82 -0.41
N ILE A 18 -9.21 -14.32 0.06
CA ILE A 18 -7.99 -14.24 -0.73
C ILE A 18 -7.37 -15.63 -0.82
N SER A 19 -7.30 -16.18 -2.02
CA SER A 19 -6.78 -17.53 -2.26
C SER A 19 -5.28 -17.57 -2.57
N ARG A 20 -4.66 -16.42 -2.89
CA ARG A 20 -3.27 -16.33 -3.34
C ARG A 20 -2.60 -15.06 -2.86
N SER A 21 -1.29 -15.15 -2.64
CA SER A 21 -0.42 -13.99 -2.38
C SER A 21 0.90 -14.14 -3.14
N LEU A 22 1.56 -13.04 -3.42
CA LEU A 22 2.91 -13.01 -3.96
C LEU A 22 3.90 -13.06 -2.81
N ARG A 23 4.87 -13.98 -2.86
CA ARG A 23 6.02 -14.01 -1.95
C ARG A 23 7.17 -13.24 -2.57
N PHE A 24 7.65 -12.24 -1.85
CA PHE A 24 8.88 -11.51 -2.16
C PHE A 24 9.98 -11.97 -1.21
N ASN A 25 11.12 -12.38 -1.76
CA ASN A 25 12.32 -12.72 -1.02
C ASN A 25 13.40 -11.69 -1.34
N SER A 26 13.79 -10.90 -0.36
CA SER A 26 14.78 -9.85 -0.56
C SER A 26 16.19 -10.37 -0.87
N ALA A 27 16.50 -11.61 -0.46
CA ALA A 27 17.78 -12.25 -0.76
C ALA A 27 17.90 -12.63 -2.25
N ASP A 28 16.77 -12.95 -2.90
CA ASP A 28 16.68 -13.28 -4.32
C ASP A 28 16.42 -12.04 -5.19
N SER A 29 16.36 -10.85 -4.57
CA SER A 29 16.01 -9.61 -5.26
C SER A 29 14.68 -9.70 -6.02
N ALA A 30 13.68 -10.39 -5.43
CA ALA A 30 12.40 -10.64 -6.07
C ALA A 30 11.55 -9.35 -6.15
N TYR A 31 11.08 -9.04 -7.36
CA TYR A 31 10.20 -7.89 -7.62
C TYR A 31 9.38 -8.08 -8.89
N LEU A 32 8.33 -7.27 -9.06
CA LEU A 32 7.63 -7.10 -10.33
C LEU A 32 7.84 -5.68 -10.84
N ASN A 33 7.80 -5.50 -12.16
CA ASN A 33 7.87 -4.18 -12.76
C ASN A 33 6.92 -4.03 -13.96
N ARG A 34 6.57 -2.79 -14.24
CA ARG A 34 5.82 -2.37 -15.41
C ARG A 34 6.18 -0.93 -15.77
N THR A 35 6.30 -0.64 -17.06
CA THR A 35 6.32 0.74 -17.58
C THR A 35 5.04 0.94 -18.38
N PRO A 36 4.10 1.80 -17.91
CA PRO A 36 2.90 2.12 -18.68
C PRO A 36 3.26 2.79 -20.00
N ALA A 37 2.49 2.50 -21.08
CA ALA A 37 2.70 3.09 -22.38
C ALA A 37 2.32 4.58 -22.42
N SER A 38 1.39 5.00 -21.56
CA SER A 38 0.95 6.40 -21.40
C SER A 38 0.70 6.70 -19.94
N ALA A 39 0.76 7.98 -19.58
CA ALA A 39 0.40 8.41 -18.23
C ALA A 39 -1.13 8.34 -18.03
N GLY A 40 -1.53 7.91 -16.85
CA GLY A 40 -2.88 8.06 -16.31
C GLY A 40 -3.01 9.36 -15.50
N ASN A 41 -3.95 9.40 -14.57
CA ASN A 41 -4.14 10.55 -13.69
C ASN A 41 -3.08 10.53 -12.57
N ARG A 42 -2.12 11.44 -12.67
CA ARG A 42 -1.00 11.56 -11.73
C ARG A 42 -1.34 12.37 -10.47
N GLN A 43 -2.53 12.96 -10.42
CA GLN A 43 -3.01 13.80 -9.32
C GLN A 43 -4.04 13.09 -8.45
N VAL A 44 -4.88 12.23 -9.06
CA VAL A 44 -5.96 11.53 -8.38
C VAL A 44 -5.84 10.03 -8.66
N PHE A 45 -5.59 9.24 -7.62
CA PHE A 45 -5.50 7.77 -7.71
C PHE A 45 -5.49 7.15 -6.31
N THR A 46 -5.64 5.83 -6.24
CA THR A 46 -5.53 5.08 -4.98
C THR A 46 -4.61 3.88 -5.16
N TRP A 47 -3.67 3.72 -4.23
CA TRP A 47 -2.97 2.46 -4.04
C TRP A 47 -3.54 1.73 -2.83
N SER A 48 -3.74 0.41 -2.97
CA SER A 48 -4.20 -0.48 -1.91
C SER A 48 -3.48 -1.80 -1.99
N ALA A 49 -3.09 -2.38 -0.85
CA ALA A 49 -2.57 -3.74 -0.76
C ALA A 49 -2.71 -4.32 0.64
N TRP A 50 -2.79 -5.65 0.73
CA TRP A 50 -2.58 -6.40 1.95
C TRP A 50 -1.12 -6.84 2.03
N ILE A 51 -0.46 -6.50 3.13
CA ILE A 51 0.97 -6.70 3.36
C ILE A 51 1.18 -7.58 4.59
N LYS A 52 2.06 -8.58 4.48
CA LYS A 52 2.58 -9.34 5.62
C LYS A 52 4.10 -9.30 5.59
N ILE A 53 4.70 -8.88 6.69
CA ILE A 53 6.16 -8.76 6.82
C ILE A 53 6.74 -10.15 7.01
N GLY A 54 7.74 -10.52 6.23
CA GLY A 54 8.51 -11.75 6.41
C GLY A 54 9.80 -11.52 7.18
N LYS A 55 10.46 -10.39 6.92
CA LYS A 55 11.68 -9.98 7.60
C LYS A 55 11.69 -8.48 7.83
N PHE A 56 12.01 -8.07 9.03
CA PHE A 56 12.23 -6.65 9.35
C PHE A 56 13.53 -6.15 8.72
N LYS A 57 13.45 -5.01 8.07
CA LYS A 57 14.57 -4.33 7.41
C LYS A 57 14.44 -2.83 7.67
N SER A 58 15.56 -2.10 7.56
CA SER A 58 15.53 -0.64 7.64
C SER A 58 14.59 -0.02 6.60
N ASP A 59 14.51 -0.66 5.43
CA ASP A 59 13.70 -0.22 4.29
C ASP A 59 13.10 -1.42 3.56
N SER A 60 11.80 -1.36 3.29
CA SER A 60 11.03 -2.43 2.65
C SER A 60 9.98 -1.84 1.73
N THR A 61 10.27 -1.74 0.44
CA THR A 61 9.41 -1.04 -0.53
C THR A 61 8.28 -1.92 -1.06
N PHE A 62 7.04 -1.46 -0.94
CA PHE A 62 5.85 -2.16 -1.46
C PHE A 62 5.59 -1.82 -2.91
N ILE A 63 5.57 -0.51 -3.22
CA ILE A 63 5.43 0.01 -4.56
C ILE A 63 6.34 1.23 -4.74
N SER A 64 6.89 1.37 -5.92
CA SER A 64 7.67 2.55 -6.32
C SER A 64 7.35 2.95 -7.75
N ALA A 65 7.67 4.20 -8.09
CA ALA A 65 7.65 4.72 -9.45
C ALA A 65 8.78 5.72 -9.63
N GLY A 66 9.37 5.80 -10.83
CA GLY A 66 10.42 6.77 -11.09
C GLY A 66 11.24 6.48 -12.31
N SER A 67 12.16 7.38 -12.63
CA SER A 67 12.95 7.31 -13.87
C SER A 67 14.47 7.39 -13.65
N ALA A 68 14.95 7.84 -12.48
CA ALA A 68 16.37 8.10 -12.25
C ALA A 68 16.71 8.23 -10.76
N VAL A 69 17.99 8.31 -10.45
CA VAL A 69 18.59 8.39 -9.10
C VAL A 69 18.01 9.52 -8.22
N ALA A 70 17.51 10.59 -8.80
CA ALA A 70 16.97 11.75 -8.06
C ALA A 70 15.48 12.01 -8.33
N ALA A 71 14.77 11.06 -8.96
CA ALA A 71 13.41 11.26 -9.45
C ALA A 71 12.60 9.96 -9.28
N TRP A 72 12.11 9.74 -8.06
CA TRP A 72 11.39 8.52 -7.67
C TRP A 72 10.42 8.75 -6.52
N ALA A 73 9.46 7.86 -6.40
CA ALA A 73 8.48 7.78 -5.31
C ALA A 73 8.44 6.37 -4.73
N TYR A 74 8.09 6.26 -3.45
CA TYR A 74 7.80 4.98 -2.81
C TYR A 74 6.68 5.06 -1.77
N ILE A 75 6.08 3.89 -1.54
CA ILE A 75 5.35 3.54 -0.33
C ILE A 75 6.10 2.35 0.26
N ASN A 76 6.66 2.52 1.46
CA ASN A 76 7.50 1.52 2.11
C ASN A 76 7.31 1.48 3.63
N PHE A 77 7.92 0.49 4.27
CA PHE A 77 8.29 0.62 5.68
C PHE A 77 9.74 1.12 5.77
N GLN A 78 9.93 2.19 6.54
CA GLN A 78 11.23 2.74 6.90
C GLN A 78 11.35 2.74 8.42
N ALA A 79 12.33 2.02 8.97
CA ALA A 79 12.48 1.80 10.41
C ALA A 79 11.15 1.43 11.10
N ASP A 80 10.43 0.47 10.51
CA ASP A 80 9.12 -0.05 10.92
C ASP A 80 7.93 0.94 10.80
N ALA A 81 8.13 2.19 10.43
CA ALA A 81 7.05 3.16 10.17
C ALA A 81 6.63 3.13 8.69
N LEU A 82 5.36 3.37 8.41
CA LEU A 82 4.89 3.55 7.04
C LEU A 82 5.31 4.92 6.53
N SER A 83 6.06 4.94 5.43
CA SER A 83 6.54 6.13 4.77
C SER A 83 6.02 6.22 3.33
N ILE A 84 5.51 7.39 2.98
CA ILE A 84 5.05 7.77 1.64
C ILE A 84 5.89 8.95 1.21
N TYR A 85 6.74 8.75 0.22
CA TYR A 85 7.75 9.73 -0.15
C TYR A 85 7.88 9.87 -1.65
N GLU A 86 8.21 11.08 -2.08
CA GLU A 86 8.60 11.36 -3.45
C GLU A 86 9.70 12.42 -3.49
N THR A 87 10.66 12.24 -4.39
CA THR A 87 11.69 13.21 -4.70
C THR A 87 11.75 13.52 -6.20
N ASN A 88 12.06 14.77 -6.50
CA ASN A 88 12.43 15.23 -7.84
C ASN A 88 13.50 16.32 -7.66
N SER A 89 14.76 15.88 -7.51
CA SER A 89 15.90 16.77 -7.15
C SER A 89 15.71 17.50 -5.80
N GLY A 90 14.97 16.89 -4.87
CA GLY A 90 14.60 17.41 -3.55
C GLY A 90 13.27 16.82 -3.11
N ALA A 91 12.99 16.72 -1.81
CA ALA A 91 11.75 16.13 -1.31
C ALA A 91 10.54 16.92 -1.81
N SER A 92 9.66 16.27 -2.58
CA SER A 92 8.41 16.86 -3.07
C SER A 92 7.28 16.67 -2.06
N TYR A 93 7.27 15.51 -1.36
CA TYR A 93 6.45 15.25 -0.18
C TYR A 93 7.08 14.13 0.66
N ASN A 94 6.73 14.10 1.95
CA ASN A 94 7.13 13.06 2.89
C ASN A 94 6.11 12.95 4.01
N LEU A 95 5.42 11.81 4.08
CA LEU A 95 4.54 11.45 5.19
C LEU A 95 5.10 10.18 5.84
N THR A 96 5.44 10.25 7.13
CA THR A 96 5.91 9.11 7.91
C THR A 96 5.03 8.96 9.14
N THR A 97 4.44 7.79 9.35
CA THR A 97 3.54 7.54 10.49
C THR A 97 4.30 7.51 11.81
N THR A 98 3.61 7.85 12.93
CA THR A 98 4.11 7.54 14.27
C THR A 98 3.87 6.07 14.64
N GLN A 99 2.86 5.44 14.03
CA GLN A 99 2.59 4.02 14.19
C GLN A 99 3.74 3.17 13.63
N LEU A 100 4.15 2.16 14.39
CA LEU A 100 5.16 1.18 14.00
C LEU A 100 4.52 -0.18 13.72
N PHE A 101 5.03 -0.86 12.70
CA PHE A 101 4.51 -2.13 12.17
C PHE A 101 5.51 -3.25 12.49
N ARG A 102 5.37 -3.88 13.66
CA ARG A 102 6.36 -4.83 14.23
C ARG A 102 5.82 -6.24 14.45
N ASP A 103 4.63 -6.54 13.97
CA ASP A 103 4.05 -7.88 14.08
C ASP A 103 4.20 -8.63 12.74
N PRO A 104 5.11 -9.62 12.64
CA PRO A 104 5.28 -10.41 11.41
C PRO A 104 4.16 -11.45 11.23
N SER A 105 3.33 -11.69 12.24
CA SER A 105 2.19 -12.60 12.14
C SER A 105 0.98 -11.92 11.50
N ALA A 106 0.87 -10.59 11.61
CA ALA A 106 -0.27 -9.82 11.14
C ALA A 106 -0.22 -9.55 9.63
N TRP A 107 -1.41 -9.53 9.03
CA TRP A 107 -1.65 -8.87 7.76
C TRP A 107 -2.09 -7.43 8.01
N TYR A 108 -1.50 -6.51 7.30
CA TYR A 108 -1.87 -5.09 7.30
C TYR A 108 -2.52 -4.74 5.98
N HIS A 109 -3.74 -4.23 6.01
CA HIS A 109 -4.36 -3.60 4.85
C HIS A 109 -3.96 -2.13 4.81
N LEU A 110 -3.20 -1.75 3.81
CA LEU A 110 -2.74 -0.38 3.60
C LEU A 110 -3.48 0.22 2.41
N VAL A 111 -4.03 1.43 2.59
CA VAL A 111 -4.64 2.21 1.52
C VAL A 111 -4.05 3.62 1.57
N VAL A 112 -3.56 4.08 0.42
CA VAL A 112 -3.08 5.46 0.25
C VAL A 112 -3.85 6.09 -0.90
N ALA A 113 -4.71 7.04 -0.57
CA ALA A 113 -5.51 7.78 -1.53
C ALA A 113 -4.88 9.15 -1.80
N PHE A 114 -4.59 9.42 -3.06
CA PHE A 114 -4.04 10.68 -3.54
C PHE A 114 -5.14 11.50 -4.21
N ASP A 115 -5.25 12.76 -3.85
CA ASP A 115 -6.00 13.79 -4.54
C ASP A 115 -5.30 15.13 -4.35
N THR A 116 -4.26 15.38 -5.14
CA THR A 116 -3.45 16.59 -5.02
C THR A 116 -4.19 17.85 -5.45
N THR A 117 -5.39 17.73 -6.03
CA THR A 117 -6.22 18.90 -6.42
C THR A 117 -6.84 19.61 -5.22
N GLN A 118 -6.85 18.96 -4.04
CA GLN A 118 -7.44 19.50 -2.82
C GLN A 118 -6.75 20.79 -2.35
N ALA A 119 -7.56 21.78 -1.97
CA ALA A 119 -7.05 23.04 -1.43
C ALA A 119 -6.30 22.83 -0.11
N THR A 120 -6.87 22.02 0.80
CA THR A 120 -6.26 21.69 2.10
C THR A 120 -5.16 20.65 1.93
N ALA A 121 -3.94 20.96 2.37
CA ALA A 121 -2.77 20.10 2.20
C ALA A 121 -2.97 18.68 2.76
N SER A 122 -3.52 18.55 3.96
CA SER A 122 -3.77 17.25 4.61
C SER A 122 -4.86 16.39 3.93
N ASN A 123 -5.60 16.94 2.96
CA ASN A 123 -6.55 16.20 2.14
C ASN A 123 -5.93 15.66 0.85
N ARG A 124 -4.69 16.07 0.50
CA ARG A 124 -4.03 15.65 -0.76
C ARG A 124 -3.51 14.23 -0.73
N ILE A 125 -3.16 13.72 0.45
CA ILE A 125 -2.79 12.32 0.65
C ILE A 125 -3.47 11.85 1.94
N LYS A 126 -4.30 10.81 1.84
CA LYS A 126 -4.92 10.15 2.99
C LYS A 126 -4.39 8.73 3.10
N VAL A 127 -3.95 8.38 4.29
CA VAL A 127 -3.38 7.06 4.61
C VAL A 127 -4.32 6.32 5.53
N TYR A 128 -4.52 5.03 5.27
CA TYR A 128 -5.37 4.18 6.10
C TYR A 128 -4.66 2.85 6.39
N VAL A 129 -4.87 2.34 7.58
CA VAL A 129 -4.41 1.03 8.05
C VAL A 129 -5.59 0.25 8.60
N ASN A 130 -5.85 -0.93 8.06
CA ASN A 130 -6.96 -1.80 8.48
C ASN A 130 -8.30 -1.07 8.60
N GLY A 131 -8.62 -0.25 7.59
CA GLY A 131 -9.86 0.52 7.51
C GLY A 131 -9.88 1.84 8.28
N VAL A 132 -8.87 2.13 9.12
CA VAL A 132 -8.81 3.32 9.98
C VAL A 132 -7.85 4.35 9.37
N GLN A 133 -8.29 5.62 9.31
CA GLN A 133 -7.43 6.71 8.82
C GLN A 133 -6.31 7.01 9.81
N VAL A 134 -5.08 7.08 9.30
CA VAL A 134 -3.92 7.57 10.06
C VAL A 134 -3.96 9.09 10.13
N THR A 135 -3.93 9.63 11.33
CA THR A 135 -3.93 11.08 11.61
C THR A 135 -2.68 11.55 12.31
N SER A 136 -1.83 10.62 12.79
CA SER A 136 -0.59 10.93 13.52
C SER A 136 0.63 10.58 12.67
N PHE A 137 1.43 11.59 12.37
CA PHE A 137 2.64 11.49 11.57
C PHE A 137 3.82 12.08 12.33
N SER A 138 4.97 11.44 12.25
CA SER A 138 6.26 12.00 12.70
C SER A 138 6.81 13.01 11.71
N THR A 139 6.47 12.84 10.43
CA THR A 139 6.74 13.79 9.36
C THR A 139 5.46 13.93 8.52
N ALA A 140 5.02 15.15 8.23
CA ALA A 140 3.80 15.46 7.51
C ALA A 140 4.00 16.58 6.47
N ASN A 141 4.89 16.34 5.52
CA ASN A 141 5.13 17.22 4.38
C ASN A 141 4.26 16.79 3.20
N TYR A 142 3.17 17.50 2.95
CA TYR A 142 2.24 17.21 1.85
C TYR A 142 2.72 17.84 0.53
N PRO A 143 2.35 17.25 -0.63
CA PRO A 143 2.67 17.85 -1.92
C PRO A 143 1.96 19.22 -2.09
N THR A 144 2.45 20.05 -3.01
CA THR A 144 1.74 21.25 -3.43
C THR A 144 0.42 20.91 -4.11
N GLN A 145 -0.51 21.87 -4.16
CA GLN A 145 -1.76 21.67 -4.89
C GLN A 145 -1.49 21.41 -6.38
N ASN A 146 -2.25 20.51 -6.99
CA ASN A 146 -2.13 20.04 -8.38
C ASN A 146 -0.76 19.41 -8.71
N PHE A 147 -0.10 18.86 -7.72
CA PHE A 147 1.16 18.15 -7.91
C PHE A 147 0.97 16.87 -8.74
N ASN A 148 1.81 16.68 -9.75
CA ASN A 148 1.84 15.46 -10.58
C ASN A 148 2.87 14.48 -10.01
N THR A 149 2.41 13.40 -9.37
CA THR A 149 3.28 12.38 -8.79
C THR A 149 4.01 11.55 -9.86
N TRP A 150 5.01 10.77 -9.44
CA TRP A 150 5.62 9.74 -10.31
C TRP A 150 4.71 8.54 -10.54
N TYR A 151 3.77 8.26 -9.64
CA TYR A 151 2.75 7.24 -9.88
C TYR A 151 1.86 7.62 -11.06
N ASN A 152 1.37 6.62 -11.77
CA ASN A 152 0.59 6.76 -13.02
C ASN A 152 1.31 7.54 -14.14
N SER A 153 2.62 7.77 -14.04
CA SER A 153 3.41 8.31 -15.15
C SER A 153 3.81 7.21 -16.14
N ALA A 154 4.28 7.59 -17.33
CA ALA A 154 4.85 6.66 -18.31
C ALA A 154 6.31 6.29 -17.97
N THR A 155 6.61 6.10 -16.68
CA THR A 155 7.92 5.67 -16.16
C THR A 155 7.82 4.29 -15.52
N GLN A 156 8.95 3.71 -15.15
CA GLN A 156 8.97 2.40 -14.52
C GLN A 156 8.29 2.43 -13.15
N HIS A 157 7.39 1.47 -12.92
CA HIS A 157 6.79 1.17 -11.62
C HIS A 157 7.31 -0.17 -11.14
N GLY A 158 7.54 -0.30 -9.85
CA GLY A 158 8.01 -1.53 -9.21
C GLY A 158 7.12 -1.94 -8.05
N ILE A 159 6.92 -3.25 -7.88
CA ILE A 159 6.30 -3.85 -6.70
C ILE A 159 7.36 -4.69 -6.01
N GLY A 160 7.58 -4.46 -4.73
CA GLY A 160 8.59 -5.16 -3.93
C GLY A 160 10.01 -4.63 -4.05
N ARG A 161 10.22 -3.49 -4.71
CA ARG A 161 11.53 -2.85 -4.89
C ARG A 161 11.39 -1.34 -5.08
N LEU A 162 12.41 -0.58 -4.68
CA LEU A 162 12.59 0.81 -5.10
C LEU A 162 13.38 0.90 -6.42
N PHE A 163 12.92 1.74 -7.34
CA PHE A 163 13.65 2.12 -8.55
C PHE A 163 14.22 3.53 -8.37
N ASP A 164 15.43 3.61 -7.87
CA ASP A 164 16.16 4.86 -7.58
C ASP A 164 17.53 4.92 -8.26
N GLY A 165 17.80 3.97 -9.18
CA GLY A 165 19.12 3.82 -9.80
C GLY A 165 20.13 3.08 -8.93
N SER A 166 19.82 2.79 -7.67
CA SER A 166 20.59 1.93 -6.77
C SER A 166 19.97 0.53 -6.68
N ASN A 167 20.68 -0.41 -6.05
CA ASN A 167 20.24 -1.80 -5.91
C ASN A 167 19.70 -2.04 -4.50
N GLY A 168 18.52 -1.49 -4.16
CA GLY A 168 18.14 -1.62 -2.79
C GLY A 168 16.66 -1.67 -2.47
N TYR A 169 16.39 -1.71 -1.17
CA TYR A 169 15.07 -1.58 -0.55
C TYR A 169 14.06 -2.64 -1.01
N TYR A 170 14.56 -3.86 -1.30
CA TYR A 170 13.70 -5.00 -1.62
C TYR A 170 12.83 -5.38 -0.42
N PHE A 171 11.55 -5.59 -0.69
CA PHE A 171 10.61 -6.12 0.28
C PHE A 171 10.91 -7.59 0.59
N ASP A 172 10.68 -7.99 1.83
CA ASP A 172 10.68 -9.38 2.26
C ASP A 172 9.38 -9.70 2.98
N GLY A 173 8.54 -10.53 2.35
CA GLY A 173 7.22 -10.81 2.88
C GLY A 173 6.23 -11.22 1.80
N TYR A 174 4.97 -10.96 2.07
CA TYR A 174 3.86 -11.31 1.18
C TYR A 174 3.04 -10.06 0.86
N GLN A 175 2.60 -9.94 -0.39
CA GLN A 175 1.63 -8.94 -0.83
C GLN A 175 0.50 -9.63 -1.58
N THR A 176 -0.72 -9.14 -1.36
CA THR A 176 -1.90 -9.60 -2.08
C THR A 176 -2.90 -8.47 -2.27
N GLU A 177 -3.87 -8.64 -3.18
CA GLU A 177 -4.88 -7.62 -3.51
C GLU A 177 -4.22 -6.26 -3.76
N ILE A 178 -3.21 -6.25 -4.65
CA ILE A 178 -2.44 -5.05 -4.98
C ILE A 178 -3.18 -4.30 -6.09
N TYR A 179 -3.67 -3.12 -5.75
CA TYR A 179 -4.41 -2.24 -6.66
C TYR A 179 -3.70 -0.90 -6.83
N LEU A 180 -3.68 -0.40 -8.05
CA LEU A 180 -3.42 1.00 -8.38
C LEU A 180 -4.59 1.48 -9.24
N ILE A 181 -5.53 2.19 -8.61
CA ILE A 181 -6.79 2.64 -9.23
C ILE A 181 -6.62 4.05 -9.75
N ASP A 182 -6.69 4.19 -11.06
CA ASP A 182 -6.52 5.47 -11.75
C ASP A 182 -7.74 6.39 -11.61
N GLY A 183 -7.50 7.70 -11.48
CA GLY A 183 -8.54 8.74 -11.48
C GLY A 183 -9.46 8.78 -10.26
N GLN A 184 -9.24 7.96 -9.23
CA GLN A 184 -10.15 7.85 -8.09
C GLN A 184 -9.40 7.85 -6.74
N ALA A 185 -9.77 8.77 -5.84
CA ALA A 185 -9.31 8.79 -4.44
C ALA A 185 -10.32 8.03 -3.55
N LEU A 186 -10.13 6.72 -3.45
CA LEU A 186 -11.05 5.80 -2.78
C LEU A 186 -10.74 5.64 -1.29
N THR A 187 -11.76 5.25 -0.52
CA THR A 187 -11.63 4.90 0.89
C THR A 187 -11.40 3.39 1.06
N PRO A 188 -10.93 2.92 2.23
CA PRO A 188 -10.69 1.50 2.48
C PRO A 188 -11.90 0.60 2.26
N SER A 189 -13.12 1.12 2.40
CA SER A 189 -14.37 0.36 2.21
C SER A 189 -14.57 -0.15 0.78
N SER A 190 -13.77 0.33 -0.19
CA SER A 190 -13.72 -0.21 -1.55
C SER A 190 -13.01 -1.56 -1.62
N PHE A 191 -12.09 -1.85 -0.69
CA PHE A 191 -11.18 -3.00 -0.72
C PHE A 191 -11.29 -3.91 0.51
N GLY A 192 -12.01 -3.47 1.52
CA GLY A 192 -12.20 -4.19 2.77
C GLY A 192 -13.47 -3.79 3.47
N GLU A 193 -13.83 -4.55 4.49
CA GLU A 193 -15.01 -4.33 5.33
C GLU A 193 -14.76 -4.85 6.74
N THR A 194 -15.54 -4.38 7.70
CA THR A 194 -15.54 -4.94 9.05
C THR A 194 -16.49 -6.12 9.10
N ASN A 195 -15.98 -7.28 9.51
CA ASN A 195 -16.82 -8.46 9.75
C ASN A 195 -17.81 -8.14 10.88
N ALA A 196 -19.11 -8.31 10.61
CA ALA A 196 -20.17 -7.95 11.54
C ALA A 196 -20.18 -8.78 12.82
N ASP A 197 -19.72 -10.05 12.74
CA ASP A 197 -19.75 -10.98 13.87
C ASP A 197 -18.51 -10.85 14.77
N THR A 198 -17.34 -10.55 14.17
CA THR A 198 -16.07 -10.54 14.89
C THR A 198 -15.51 -9.15 15.13
N GLY A 199 -16.00 -8.13 14.44
CA GLY A 199 -15.45 -6.78 14.45
C GLY A 199 -14.08 -6.65 13.76
N VAL A 200 -13.58 -7.71 13.13
CA VAL A 200 -12.27 -7.72 12.49
C VAL A 200 -12.36 -7.16 11.08
N TRP A 201 -11.38 -6.30 10.71
CA TRP A 201 -11.23 -5.82 9.35
C TRP A 201 -10.77 -6.97 8.44
N GLN A 202 -11.50 -7.18 7.35
CA GLN A 202 -11.28 -8.29 6.42
C GLN A 202 -11.29 -7.80 4.96
N PRO A 203 -10.69 -8.56 4.02
CA PRO A 203 -10.70 -8.19 2.62
C PRO A 203 -12.11 -8.26 2.02
N LYS A 204 -12.32 -7.41 1.01
CA LYS A 204 -13.50 -7.36 0.16
C LYS A 204 -13.06 -7.28 -1.29
N ALA A 205 -13.73 -8.01 -2.18
CA ALA A 205 -13.45 -7.91 -3.61
C ALA A 205 -13.70 -6.49 -4.12
N TYR A 206 -12.72 -5.91 -4.80
CA TYR A 206 -12.93 -4.63 -5.48
C TYR A 206 -13.83 -4.84 -6.70
N SER A 207 -14.90 -4.06 -6.80
CA SER A 207 -15.90 -4.14 -7.87
C SER A 207 -16.03 -2.85 -8.69
N GLY A 208 -15.12 -1.89 -8.47
CA GLY A 208 -15.09 -0.63 -9.22
C GLY A 208 -14.34 -0.74 -10.54
N SER A 209 -14.22 0.40 -11.23
CA SER A 209 -13.39 0.53 -12.45
C SER A 209 -11.91 0.74 -12.10
N TYR A 210 -11.04 0.36 -13.04
CA TYR A 210 -9.58 0.50 -12.95
C TYR A 210 -9.10 1.68 -13.76
#